data_e6224a828a4fc6f33d2f2794245d12bc
#
_entry.id   e6224a828a4fc6f33d2f2794245d12bc
#
_cell.length_a   1.000
_cell.length_b   1.000
_cell.length_c   1.000
_cell.angle_alpha   90.00
_cell.angle_beta   90.00
_cell.angle_gamma   90.00
#
_symmetry.space_group_name_H-M   'P 1'
#
loop_
_entity.id
_entity.type
_entity.pdbx_description
1 polymer ?
#
loop_
_entity_poly.entity_id
_entity_poly.type
_entity_poly.pdbx_seq_one_letter_code
_entity_poly.pdbx_strand_id
1 'polypeptide(L)'
;MLRAPIKGIRRSSPDQLEPSVGMVDLADRRKLLERRWTLPRAGFPVTAGRTDTMSIEELSARQPTLIDGDVLLPALVIKRSALANNIAVMQAFAKRHGVLLAPHAKTTMAPQLLQQQLDAGAWGVTVANVFQANVARLAGARAILIANEVVGSPDIDWLIRMTRDDATTMMVQVDSPASAMILERRLRLATDGGFLKVLLELGPAGGRTGARDETAITATARAIADADHLRLVGVTTYEGVVAHDREPDSLARIDGYLDWVKATTLRLAEGGFFDGSERLIVSAGGTRYVDRVIERLAPGAWGGHSVDLIVRAGCYITYGHGAGLNDTPFFDAGPFGQLTPLLELWAEVLSVPEPGLAIVGVGKRNVGERAGAIIPLWVLPRGKDPDSDRAPVAASDALTISGLDDQHAYLAHRPGGIRVGDRIGFGLQHPAALDRWRVVPIVDDAYRITDAVATFFA
;
A
#
# COMPACT_ATOMS: atom_id res chain seq x y z
N MET A 1 -40.78 -2.36 45.66
CA MET A 1 -40.74 -2.90 44.30
C MET A 1 -39.36 -3.51 44.10
N LEU A 2 -39.34 -4.79 43.81
CA LEU A 2 -38.24 -5.72 43.92
C LEU A 2 -37.18 -5.51 42.80
N ARG A 3 -35.91 -5.41 43.23
CA ARG A 3 -34.75 -5.56 42.31
C ARG A 3 -34.46 -7.03 42.12
N ALA A 4 -34.45 -7.49 40.86
CA ALA A 4 -33.99 -8.83 40.51
C ALA A 4 -32.46 -8.87 40.45
N PRO A 5 -31.80 -9.98 40.86
CA PRO A 5 -30.33 -10.10 40.83
C PRO A 5 -29.82 -10.46 39.43
N ILE A 6 -28.76 -9.78 39.02
CA ILE A 6 -27.99 -10.09 37.80
C ILE A 6 -27.23 -11.41 38.02
N LYS A 7 -27.58 -12.46 37.29
CA LYS A 7 -26.89 -13.74 37.32
C LYS A 7 -25.48 -13.61 36.74
N GLY A 8 -24.53 -14.26 37.44
CA GLY A 8 -23.10 -14.19 37.22
C GLY A 8 -22.63 -14.56 35.81
N ILE A 9 -21.68 -13.79 35.39
CA ILE A 9 -20.83 -14.06 34.21
C ILE A 9 -19.90 -15.21 34.60
N ARG A 10 -20.07 -16.37 34.00
CA ARG A 10 -19.10 -17.48 34.11
C ARG A 10 -17.79 -17.03 33.45
N ARG A 11 -16.69 -17.06 34.20
CA ARG A 11 -15.35 -16.96 33.68
C ARG A 11 -15.09 -18.25 32.87
N SER A 12 -14.97 -18.14 31.57
CA SER A 12 -14.46 -19.21 30.71
C SER A 12 -12.96 -19.39 30.94
N SER A 13 -12.52 -20.64 30.96
CA SER A 13 -11.11 -21.04 31.08
C SER A 13 -10.27 -20.52 29.90
N PRO A 14 -8.93 -20.34 30.06
CA PRO A 14 -8.04 -19.72 29.07
C PRO A 14 -7.91 -20.49 27.75
N ASP A 15 -8.40 -21.73 27.67
CA ASP A 15 -8.18 -22.63 26.53
C ASP A 15 -9.24 -22.58 25.43
N GLN A 16 -10.22 -21.69 25.48
CA GLN A 16 -11.27 -21.55 24.47
C GLN A 16 -11.39 -20.09 24.02
N LEU A 17 -10.35 -19.53 23.44
CA LEU A 17 -10.47 -18.33 22.61
C LEU A 17 -10.76 -18.78 21.17
N GLU A 18 -12.03 -18.83 20.81
CA GLU A 18 -12.42 -18.89 19.41
C GLU A 18 -11.80 -17.69 18.65
N PRO A 19 -11.32 -17.85 17.42
CA PRO A 19 -10.74 -16.76 16.66
C PRO A 19 -11.81 -15.66 16.45
N SER A 20 -11.48 -14.44 16.85
CA SER A 20 -12.29 -13.27 16.61
C SER A 20 -12.62 -13.14 15.11
N VAL A 21 -13.89 -12.89 14.80
CA VAL A 21 -14.42 -12.64 13.46
C VAL A 21 -13.54 -11.61 12.74
N GLY A 22 -12.81 -12.05 11.69
CA GLY A 22 -11.94 -11.20 10.87
C GLY A 22 -10.52 -11.70 10.61
N MET A 23 -10.05 -12.75 11.33
CA MET A 23 -8.74 -13.34 11.04
C MET A 23 -8.85 -14.43 9.96
N VAL A 24 -8.16 -14.22 8.84
CA VAL A 24 -8.01 -15.22 7.79
C VAL A 24 -7.20 -16.41 8.37
N ASP A 25 -7.77 -17.60 8.33
CA ASP A 25 -7.13 -18.82 8.83
C ASP A 25 -5.89 -19.19 7.99
N LEU A 26 -4.89 -19.78 8.64
CA LEU A 26 -3.68 -20.33 8.00
C LEU A 26 -3.99 -21.39 6.92
N ALA A 27 -5.08 -22.11 7.05
CA ALA A 27 -5.59 -23.01 6.01
C ALA A 27 -5.93 -22.28 4.71
N ASP A 28 -6.21 -20.97 4.79
CA ASP A 28 -6.48 -20.12 3.63
C ASP A 28 -5.20 -19.63 2.93
N ARG A 29 -4.00 -19.80 3.53
CA ARG A 29 -2.73 -19.45 2.85
C ARG A 29 -2.59 -20.17 1.51
N ARG A 30 -2.94 -21.48 1.48
CA ARG A 30 -2.93 -22.26 0.26
C ARG A 30 -3.91 -21.72 -0.76
N LYS A 31 -5.08 -21.29 -0.34
CA LYS A 31 -6.09 -20.65 -1.19
C LYS A 31 -5.69 -19.23 -1.63
N LEU A 32 -5.01 -18.45 -0.76
CA LEU A 32 -4.49 -17.11 -1.10
C LEU A 32 -3.35 -17.16 -2.13
N LEU A 33 -2.55 -18.21 -2.11
CA LEU A 33 -1.39 -18.41 -2.98
C LEU A 33 -1.67 -19.40 -4.12
N GLU A 34 -2.55 -20.38 -3.91
CA GLU A 34 -3.06 -21.18 -5.00
C GLU A 34 -3.95 -20.29 -5.87
N ARG A 35 -3.65 -20.18 -7.15
CA ARG A 35 -4.39 -19.44 -8.18
C ARG A 35 -5.85 -19.92 -8.38
N ARG A 36 -6.46 -20.54 -7.36
CA ARG A 36 -7.81 -21.12 -7.36
C ARG A 36 -8.84 -20.23 -6.68
N TRP A 37 -8.72 -18.92 -6.82
CA TRP A 37 -9.79 -18.04 -6.39
C TRP A 37 -11.01 -18.27 -7.30
N THR A 38 -12.06 -18.80 -6.73
CA THR A 38 -13.37 -18.69 -7.35
C THR A 38 -13.83 -17.26 -7.20
N LEU A 39 -13.86 -16.54 -8.31
CA LEU A 39 -14.29 -15.15 -8.36
C LEU A 39 -15.79 -15.10 -8.08
N PRO A 40 -16.25 -14.39 -7.02
CA PRO A 40 -17.67 -14.22 -6.82
C PRO A 40 -18.28 -13.45 -8.00
N ARG A 41 -19.48 -13.84 -8.41
CA ARG A 41 -20.24 -13.27 -9.53
C ARG A 41 -20.38 -11.74 -9.56
N ALA A 42 -20.27 -11.08 -8.43
CA ALA A 42 -20.44 -9.64 -8.33
C ALA A 42 -19.09 -8.93 -8.47
N GLY A 43 -18.80 -8.38 -9.63
CA GLY A 43 -17.69 -7.46 -9.86
C GLY A 43 -16.54 -7.98 -10.69
N PHE A 44 -16.65 -9.16 -11.29
CA PHE A 44 -15.70 -9.62 -12.29
C PHE A 44 -16.35 -9.68 -13.68
N PRO A 45 -15.61 -9.31 -14.74
CA PRO A 45 -16.11 -9.40 -16.11
C PRO A 45 -16.40 -10.85 -16.44
N VAL A 46 -17.68 -11.19 -16.50
CA VAL A 46 -18.14 -12.49 -16.93
C VAL A 46 -18.41 -12.38 -18.42
N THR A 47 -17.80 -13.25 -19.19
CA THR A 47 -18.21 -13.47 -20.58
C THR A 47 -19.72 -13.69 -20.63
N ALA A 48 -20.38 -13.01 -21.55
CA ALA A 48 -21.82 -13.09 -21.74
C ALA A 48 -22.32 -14.55 -21.74
N GLY A 49 -23.27 -14.86 -20.85
CA GLY A 49 -23.94 -16.15 -20.81
C GLY A 49 -23.53 -17.14 -19.72
N ARG A 50 -22.55 -16.83 -18.83
CA ARG A 50 -22.21 -17.71 -17.69
C ARG A 50 -22.65 -17.13 -16.35
N THR A 51 -23.23 -18.03 -15.56
CA THR A 51 -23.72 -17.74 -14.20
C THR A 51 -22.77 -18.26 -13.10
N ASP A 52 -21.63 -18.89 -13.47
CA ASP A 52 -20.76 -19.62 -12.58
C ASP A 52 -19.51 -18.81 -12.19
N THR A 53 -18.91 -19.19 -11.07
CA THR A 53 -17.61 -18.68 -10.65
C THR A 53 -16.51 -19.15 -11.60
N MET A 54 -15.55 -18.31 -11.90
CA MET A 54 -14.38 -18.62 -12.73
C MET A 54 -13.10 -18.51 -11.90
N SER A 55 -12.17 -19.45 -12.06
CA SER A 55 -10.85 -19.31 -11.45
C SER A 55 -9.99 -18.31 -12.23
N ILE A 56 -8.94 -17.78 -11.58
CA ILE A 56 -7.95 -16.92 -12.27
C ILE A 56 -7.27 -17.69 -13.41
N GLU A 57 -7.04 -18.99 -13.23
CA GLU A 57 -6.44 -19.86 -14.27
C GLU A 57 -7.37 -19.99 -15.49
N GLU A 58 -8.66 -20.22 -15.27
CA GLU A 58 -9.64 -20.27 -16.36
C GLU A 58 -9.75 -18.93 -17.10
N LEU A 59 -9.68 -17.82 -16.34
CA LEU A 59 -9.67 -16.48 -16.89
C LEU A 59 -8.43 -16.23 -17.75
N SER A 60 -7.24 -16.57 -17.22
CA SER A 60 -5.96 -16.45 -17.94
C SER A 60 -5.92 -17.32 -19.18
N ALA A 61 -6.51 -18.53 -19.13
CA ALA A 61 -6.58 -19.44 -20.28
C ALA A 61 -7.50 -18.95 -21.41
N ARG A 62 -8.59 -18.24 -21.06
CA ARG A 62 -9.54 -17.68 -22.04
C ARG A 62 -9.06 -16.40 -22.67
N GLN A 63 -8.23 -15.64 -21.95
CA GLN A 63 -7.71 -14.35 -22.38
C GLN A 63 -8.78 -13.38 -22.93
N PRO A 64 -9.89 -13.18 -22.20
CA PRO A 64 -10.91 -12.24 -22.66
C PRO A 64 -10.30 -10.87 -22.82
N THR A 65 -10.82 -10.09 -23.77
CA THR A 65 -10.27 -8.76 -24.03
C THR A 65 -11.24 -7.67 -23.57
N LEU A 66 -10.67 -6.62 -23.03
CA LEU A 66 -11.44 -5.41 -22.73
C LEU A 66 -11.92 -4.73 -24.02
N ILE A 67 -11.18 -4.92 -25.11
CA ILE A 67 -11.46 -4.31 -26.43
C ILE A 67 -12.70 -4.95 -27.08
N ASP A 68 -12.82 -6.27 -27.04
CA ASP A 68 -13.90 -6.98 -27.75
C ASP A 68 -15.23 -7.00 -26.98
N GLY A 69 -15.25 -6.50 -25.76
CA GLY A 69 -16.47 -6.42 -24.97
C GLY A 69 -16.74 -7.64 -24.10
N ASP A 70 -15.73 -8.45 -23.88
CA ASP A 70 -15.83 -9.62 -23.02
C ASP A 70 -15.90 -9.26 -21.52
N VAL A 71 -15.66 -8.00 -21.18
CA VAL A 71 -15.49 -7.51 -19.83
C VAL A 71 -16.63 -6.57 -19.44
N LEU A 72 -17.28 -6.83 -18.31
CA LEU A 72 -18.29 -5.92 -17.76
C LEU A 72 -17.66 -4.60 -17.34
N LEU A 73 -18.27 -3.49 -17.70
CA LEU A 73 -17.84 -2.15 -17.36
C LEU A 73 -18.77 -1.52 -16.29
N PRO A 74 -18.26 -0.62 -15.43
CA PRO A 74 -16.86 -0.15 -15.40
C PRO A 74 -15.91 -1.22 -14.89
N ALA A 75 -14.64 -1.19 -15.35
CA ALA A 75 -13.58 -2.10 -14.94
C ALA A 75 -12.28 -1.35 -14.66
N LEU A 76 -11.70 -1.58 -13.48
CA LEU A 76 -10.33 -1.19 -13.14
C LEU A 76 -9.38 -2.29 -13.62
N VAL A 77 -8.31 -1.92 -14.32
CA VAL A 77 -7.29 -2.86 -14.79
C VAL A 77 -5.89 -2.43 -14.41
N ILE A 78 -5.01 -3.41 -14.26
CA ILE A 78 -3.57 -3.24 -14.02
C ILE A 78 -2.83 -3.52 -15.34
N LYS A 79 -1.99 -2.59 -15.78
CA LYS A 79 -1.11 -2.80 -16.95
C LYS A 79 0.10 -3.64 -16.55
N ARG A 80 0.25 -4.82 -17.15
CA ARG A 80 1.34 -5.77 -16.84
C ARG A 80 2.73 -5.17 -17.08
N SER A 81 2.92 -4.47 -18.19
CA SER A 81 4.18 -3.83 -18.53
C SER A 81 4.60 -2.77 -17.51
N ALA A 82 3.66 -1.92 -17.08
CA ALA A 82 3.87 -0.90 -16.05
C ALA A 82 4.19 -1.54 -14.68
N LEU A 83 3.49 -2.61 -14.31
CA LEU A 83 3.76 -3.34 -13.07
C LEU A 83 5.20 -3.87 -13.01
N ALA A 84 5.61 -4.57 -14.06
CA ALA A 84 6.97 -5.12 -14.16
C ALA A 84 8.04 -4.01 -14.14
N ASN A 85 7.80 -2.91 -14.87
CA ASN A 85 8.70 -1.75 -14.89
C ASN A 85 8.85 -1.14 -13.49
N ASN A 86 7.75 -0.85 -12.80
CA ASN A 86 7.79 -0.14 -11.52
C ASN A 86 8.48 -0.98 -10.44
N ILE A 87 8.24 -2.29 -10.41
CA ILE A 87 8.95 -3.20 -9.50
C ILE A 87 10.44 -3.20 -9.81
N ALA A 88 10.82 -3.33 -11.08
CA ALA A 88 12.23 -3.39 -11.50
C ALA A 88 12.97 -2.07 -11.19
N VAL A 89 12.37 -0.92 -11.51
CA VAL A 89 12.96 0.41 -11.25
C VAL A 89 13.23 0.62 -9.76
N MET A 90 12.25 0.36 -8.90
CA MET A 90 12.42 0.59 -7.45
C MET A 90 13.41 -0.40 -6.84
N GLN A 91 13.40 -1.66 -7.26
CA GLN A 91 14.35 -2.66 -6.77
C GLN A 91 15.78 -2.36 -7.21
N ALA A 92 15.98 -1.95 -8.46
CA ALA A 92 17.28 -1.50 -8.96
C ALA A 92 17.79 -0.27 -8.22
N PHE A 93 16.90 0.68 -7.93
CA PHE A 93 17.20 1.88 -7.14
C PHE A 93 17.66 1.51 -5.72
N ALA A 94 16.93 0.68 -5.00
CA ALA A 94 17.29 0.23 -3.66
C ALA A 94 18.65 -0.51 -3.65
N LYS A 95 18.85 -1.43 -4.58
CA LYS A 95 20.09 -2.19 -4.74
C LYS A 95 21.30 -1.28 -5.03
N ARG A 96 21.14 -0.31 -5.93
CA ARG A 96 22.21 0.64 -6.29
C ARG A 96 22.70 1.44 -5.10
N HIS A 97 21.80 1.79 -4.19
CA HIS A 97 22.10 2.60 -3.02
C HIS A 97 22.41 1.79 -1.76
N GLY A 98 22.42 0.45 -1.85
CA GLY A 98 22.70 -0.43 -0.72
C GLY A 98 21.69 -0.31 0.42
N VAL A 99 20.43 -0.02 0.09
CA VAL A 99 19.33 0.13 1.05
C VAL A 99 18.34 -1.02 0.95
N LEU A 100 17.63 -1.29 2.05
CA LEU A 100 16.62 -2.34 2.12
C LEU A 100 15.26 -1.76 1.70
N LEU A 101 14.57 -2.44 0.79
CA LEU A 101 13.24 -2.05 0.37
C LEU A 101 12.18 -2.86 1.13
N ALA A 102 11.29 -2.19 1.86
CA ALA A 102 10.11 -2.78 2.50
C ALA A 102 8.84 -2.05 2.03
N PRO A 103 8.30 -2.38 0.86
CA PRO A 103 7.16 -1.68 0.28
C PRO A 103 5.97 -1.58 1.22
N HIS A 104 5.28 -0.42 1.25
CA HIS A 104 4.10 -0.27 2.10
C HIS A 104 2.88 -0.95 1.48
N ALA A 105 2.44 -2.07 2.06
CA ALA A 105 1.34 -2.90 1.57
C ALA A 105 -0.01 -2.19 1.51
N LYS A 106 -0.23 -1.15 2.34
CA LYS A 106 -1.49 -0.39 2.37
C LYS A 106 -1.90 0.17 1.01
N THR A 107 -0.95 0.28 0.08
CA THR A 107 -1.22 0.82 -1.26
C THR A 107 -2.06 -0.13 -2.09
N THR A 108 -1.79 -1.41 -2.04
CA THR A 108 -2.44 -2.40 -2.91
C THR A 108 -3.27 -3.42 -2.15
N MET A 109 -2.85 -3.76 -0.93
CA MET A 109 -3.42 -4.86 -0.13
C MET A 109 -3.69 -6.12 -0.95
N ALA A 110 -2.87 -6.39 -1.96
CA ALA A 110 -2.98 -7.51 -2.88
C ALA A 110 -1.80 -8.49 -2.65
N PRO A 111 -2.03 -9.68 -2.05
CA PRO A 111 -0.97 -10.65 -1.77
C PRO A 111 -0.14 -11.03 -2.99
N GLN A 112 -0.78 -11.13 -4.17
CA GLN A 112 -0.09 -11.48 -5.42
C GLN A 112 0.91 -10.39 -5.86
N LEU A 113 0.58 -9.11 -5.61
CA LEU A 113 1.50 -8.00 -5.90
C LEU A 113 2.62 -7.92 -4.86
N LEU A 114 2.31 -8.16 -3.58
CA LEU A 114 3.32 -8.25 -2.52
C LEU A 114 4.32 -9.38 -2.80
N GLN A 115 3.83 -10.55 -3.24
CA GLN A 115 4.69 -11.67 -3.61
C GLN A 115 5.64 -11.28 -4.76
N GLN A 116 5.15 -10.62 -5.80
CA GLN A 116 6.00 -10.16 -6.92
C GLN A 116 7.09 -9.17 -6.45
N GLN A 117 6.78 -8.29 -5.50
CA GLN A 117 7.76 -7.37 -4.91
C GLN A 117 8.82 -8.12 -4.08
N LEU A 118 8.41 -9.14 -3.31
CA LEU A 118 9.31 -10.00 -2.53
C LEU A 118 10.20 -10.84 -3.46
N ASP A 119 9.63 -11.45 -4.50
CA ASP A 119 10.35 -12.24 -5.50
C ASP A 119 11.39 -11.40 -6.27
N ALA A 120 11.10 -10.11 -6.47
CA ALA A 120 12.04 -9.15 -7.06
C ALA A 120 13.17 -8.74 -6.11
N GLY A 121 13.13 -9.15 -4.83
CA GLY A 121 14.19 -8.91 -3.86
C GLY A 121 13.87 -7.84 -2.81
N ALA A 122 12.61 -7.47 -2.60
CA ALA A 122 12.23 -6.65 -1.45
C ALA A 122 12.61 -7.40 -0.16
N TRP A 123 13.24 -6.69 0.79
CA TRP A 123 13.69 -7.24 2.06
C TRP A 123 12.55 -7.71 2.95
N GLY A 124 11.44 -7.00 2.91
CA GLY A 124 10.26 -7.27 3.72
C GLY A 124 9.08 -6.41 3.27
N VAL A 125 8.11 -6.23 4.14
CA VAL A 125 6.89 -5.47 3.87
C VAL A 125 6.59 -4.51 5.02
N THR A 126 6.22 -3.29 4.69
CA THR A 126 5.69 -2.32 5.66
C THR A 126 4.17 -2.34 5.62
N VAL A 127 3.56 -2.26 6.79
CA VAL A 127 2.09 -2.27 6.97
C VAL A 127 1.64 -1.20 7.97
N ALA A 128 0.34 -0.91 8.03
CA ALA A 128 -0.19 0.10 8.92
C ALA A 128 -0.84 -0.49 10.20
N ASN A 129 -1.17 -1.76 10.22
CA ASN A 129 -1.81 -2.42 11.36
C ASN A 129 -1.62 -3.95 11.30
N VAL A 130 -2.08 -4.63 12.33
CA VAL A 130 -1.96 -6.09 12.49
C VAL A 130 -2.75 -6.87 11.42
N PHE A 131 -3.92 -6.38 11.01
CA PHE A 131 -4.66 -7.02 9.92
C PHE A 131 -3.82 -7.07 8.64
N GLN A 132 -3.23 -5.94 8.25
CA GLN A 132 -2.35 -5.86 7.08
C GLN A 132 -1.07 -6.71 7.26
N ALA A 133 -0.53 -6.79 8.50
CA ALA A 133 0.61 -7.65 8.81
C ALA A 133 0.29 -9.12 8.58
N ASN A 134 -0.91 -9.56 8.96
CA ASN A 134 -1.35 -10.93 8.71
C ASN A 134 -1.47 -11.23 7.21
N VAL A 135 -2.02 -10.31 6.42
CA VAL A 135 -2.08 -10.44 4.95
C VAL A 135 -0.67 -10.52 4.34
N ALA A 136 0.26 -9.65 4.78
CA ALA A 136 1.65 -9.67 4.31
C ALA A 136 2.35 -11.00 4.65
N ARG A 137 2.14 -11.53 5.87
CA ARG A 137 2.67 -12.84 6.28
C ARG A 137 2.12 -13.97 5.42
N LEU A 138 0.82 -13.98 5.15
CA LEU A 138 0.19 -14.94 4.26
C LEU A 138 0.73 -14.84 2.83
N ALA A 139 1.09 -13.64 2.36
CA ALA A 139 1.79 -13.43 1.09
C ALA A 139 3.26 -13.91 1.10
N GLY A 140 3.79 -14.38 2.23
CA GLY A 140 5.14 -14.93 2.34
C GLY A 140 6.19 -13.96 2.88
N ALA A 141 5.80 -12.77 3.35
CA ALA A 141 6.73 -11.83 3.97
C ALA A 141 7.33 -12.44 5.24
N ARG A 142 8.67 -12.41 5.33
CA ARG A 142 9.44 -12.88 6.50
C ARG A 142 9.97 -11.74 7.36
N ALA A 143 9.94 -10.52 6.87
CA ALA A 143 10.24 -9.32 7.61
C ALA A 143 9.07 -8.34 7.46
N ILE A 144 8.47 -7.93 8.57
CA ILE A 144 7.29 -7.07 8.57
C ILE A 144 7.51 -5.93 9.56
N LEU A 145 7.40 -4.70 9.07
CA LEU A 145 7.40 -3.49 9.87
C LEU A 145 5.98 -2.93 9.95
N ILE A 146 5.39 -2.93 11.14
CA ILE A 146 4.15 -2.20 11.41
C ILE A 146 4.52 -0.74 11.69
N ALA A 147 4.33 0.10 10.66
CA ALA A 147 4.65 1.53 10.73
C ALA A 147 3.50 2.31 11.40
N ASN A 148 3.21 1.95 12.62
CA ASN A 148 2.22 2.55 13.52
C ASN A 148 2.39 2.01 14.93
N GLU A 149 1.80 2.68 15.93
CA GLU A 149 1.71 2.21 17.30
C GLU A 149 0.66 1.12 17.42
N VAL A 150 0.99 0.06 18.16
CA VAL A 150 0.07 -1.03 18.45
C VAL A 150 -0.29 -0.99 19.93
N VAL A 151 -1.52 -0.56 20.25
CA VAL A 151 -1.98 -0.35 21.62
C VAL A 151 -3.19 -1.21 21.99
N GLY A 152 -3.87 -1.78 21.00
CA GLY A 152 -5.03 -2.65 21.21
C GLY A 152 -4.62 -4.04 21.74
N SER A 153 -5.27 -4.51 22.82
CA SER A 153 -4.93 -5.82 23.39
C SER A 153 -5.02 -6.99 22.42
N PRO A 154 -6.03 -7.12 21.54
CA PRO A 154 -6.08 -8.21 20.56
C PRO A 154 -4.91 -8.15 19.55
N ASP A 155 -4.52 -6.96 19.14
CA ASP A 155 -3.42 -6.75 18.21
C ASP A 155 -2.08 -7.12 18.85
N ILE A 156 -1.88 -6.75 20.13
CA ILE A 156 -0.68 -7.12 20.88
C ILE A 156 -0.64 -8.64 21.09
N ASP A 157 -1.77 -9.29 21.38
CA ASP A 157 -1.82 -10.75 21.50
C ASP A 157 -1.45 -11.45 20.17
N TRP A 158 -1.81 -10.85 19.05
CA TRP A 158 -1.37 -11.35 17.74
C TRP A 158 0.15 -11.18 17.57
N LEU A 159 0.71 -10.02 17.94
CA LEU A 159 2.17 -9.79 17.91
C LEU A 159 2.91 -10.82 18.77
N ILE A 160 2.43 -11.06 20.00
CA ILE A 160 3.02 -12.05 20.92
C ILE A 160 3.07 -13.44 20.26
N ARG A 161 2.00 -13.84 19.58
CA ARG A 161 2.01 -15.11 18.84
C ARG A 161 3.05 -15.12 17.71
N MET A 162 3.25 -13.99 17.06
CA MET A 162 4.22 -13.86 15.95
C MET A 162 5.68 -13.79 16.42
N THR A 163 5.96 -13.30 17.64
CA THR A 163 7.33 -13.34 18.22
C THR A 163 7.83 -14.76 18.48
N ARG A 164 6.93 -15.75 18.51
CA ARG A 164 7.25 -17.17 18.65
C ARG A 164 7.54 -17.88 17.33
N ASP A 165 7.28 -17.20 16.21
CA ASP A 165 7.56 -17.73 14.87
C ASP A 165 8.95 -17.23 14.43
N ASP A 166 9.98 -18.03 14.66
CA ASP A 166 11.36 -17.70 14.27
C ASP A 166 11.52 -17.45 12.76
N ALA A 167 10.54 -17.84 11.96
CA ALA A 167 10.55 -17.63 10.52
C ALA A 167 10.20 -16.19 10.12
N THR A 168 9.63 -15.39 11.04
CA THR A 168 9.14 -14.03 10.73
C THR A 168 9.71 -13.00 11.71
N THR A 169 10.45 -12.03 11.18
CA THR A 169 10.90 -10.87 11.95
C THR A 169 9.79 -9.82 11.97
N MET A 170 9.31 -9.49 13.17
CA MET A 170 8.31 -8.43 13.39
C MET A 170 8.96 -7.23 14.06
N MET A 171 8.63 -6.01 13.57
CA MET A 171 9.00 -4.75 14.20
C MET A 171 7.78 -3.83 14.27
N VAL A 172 7.67 -3.09 15.38
CA VAL A 172 6.60 -2.10 15.58
C VAL A 172 7.19 -0.75 15.99
N GLN A 173 6.41 0.31 15.85
CA GLN A 173 6.79 1.64 16.29
C GLN A 173 6.41 1.87 17.75
N VAL A 174 7.20 2.68 18.44
CA VAL A 174 6.95 3.17 19.80
C VAL A 174 7.36 4.65 19.86
N ASP A 175 6.48 5.54 20.25
CA ASP A 175 6.71 6.99 20.29
C ASP A 175 6.67 7.61 21.68
N SER A 176 6.31 6.83 22.70
CA SER A 176 6.14 7.34 24.06
C SER A 176 6.39 6.27 25.12
N PRO A 177 6.75 6.66 26.36
CA PRO A 177 6.80 5.71 27.47
C PRO A 177 5.49 4.97 27.69
N ALA A 178 4.36 5.61 27.41
CA ALA A 178 3.04 5.01 27.58
C ALA A 178 2.80 3.85 26.59
N SER A 179 3.16 4.03 25.30
CA SER A 179 3.05 2.97 24.30
C SER A 179 4.02 1.81 24.59
N ALA A 180 5.25 2.10 25.02
CA ALA A 180 6.20 1.08 25.47
C ALA A 180 5.64 0.25 26.64
N MET A 181 5.11 0.91 27.68
CA MET A 181 4.54 0.25 28.85
C MET A 181 3.31 -0.61 28.54
N ILE A 182 2.47 -0.20 27.58
CA ILE A 182 1.32 -1.00 27.13
C ILE A 182 1.81 -2.31 26.53
N LEU A 183 2.78 -2.27 25.64
CA LEU A 183 3.40 -3.45 25.02
C LEU A 183 4.06 -4.34 26.07
N GLU A 184 4.95 -3.78 26.91
CA GLU A 184 5.67 -4.51 27.96
C GLU A 184 4.71 -5.23 28.93
N ARG A 185 3.70 -4.52 29.43
CA ARG A 185 2.72 -5.12 30.35
C ARG A 185 2.02 -6.33 29.74
N ARG A 186 1.71 -6.28 28.44
CA ARG A 186 1.02 -7.38 27.77
C ARG A 186 1.96 -8.54 27.46
N LEU A 187 3.19 -8.25 27.00
CA LEU A 187 4.22 -9.24 26.76
C LEU A 187 4.60 -10.01 28.04
N ARG A 188 4.71 -9.33 29.17
CA ARG A 188 4.99 -9.93 30.49
C ARG A 188 3.93 -10.95 30.94
N LEU A 189 2.68 -10.80 30.49
CA LEU A 189 1.62 -11.78 30.78
C LEU A 189 1.72 -13.06 29.92
N ALA A 190 2.50 -13.02 28.85
CA ALA A 190 2.75 -14.18 28.01
C ALA A 190 3.92 -14.97 28.57
N THR A 191 3.67 -16.18 29.06
CA THR A 191 4.56 -17.00 29.90
C THR A 191 5.86 -17.53 29.27
N ASP A 192 6.21 -17.18 28.03
CA ASP A 192 7.20 -17.91 27.22
C ASP A 192 8.43 -17.12 26.81
N GLY A 193 8.69 -15.94 27.41
CA GLY A 193 10.00 -15.26 27.33
C GLY A 193 10.41 -14.69 25.97
N GLY A 194 9.49 -14.52 25.02
CA GLY A 194 9.77 -13.85 23.75
C GLY A 194 9.99 -12.34 23.92
N PHE A 195 10.71 -11.73 23.01
CA PHE A 195 10.88 -10.28 22.97
C PHE A 195 10.39 -9.69 21.62
N LEU A 196 9.94 -8.43 21.66
CA LEU A 196 9.48 -7.69 20.51
C LEU A 196 10.53 -6.64 20.10
N LYS A 197 10.95 -6.65 18.85
CA LYS A 197 11.79 -5.61 18.27
C LYS A 197 10.96 -4.35 18.05
N VAL A 198 11.44 -3.23 18.58
CA VAL A 198 10.76 -1.93 18.45
C VAL A 198 11.68 -0.89 17.82
N LEU A 199 11.08 0.02 17.08
CA LEU A 199 11.71 1.21 16.52
C LEU A 199 11.15 2.45 17.24
N LEU A 200 12.00 3.31 17.76
CA LEU A 200 11.56 4.58 18.33
C LEU A 200 11.13 5.50 17.17
N GLU A 201 9.86 5.89 17.15
CA GLU A 201 9.38 6.81 16.13
C GLU A 201 9.73 8.25 16.49
N LEU A 202 10.42 8.92 15.59
CA LEU A 202 10.72 10.34 15.62
C LEU A 202 9.72 11.09 14.73
N GLY A 203 9.13 12.16 15.24
CA GLY A 203 8.13 12.94 14.51
C GLY A 203 8.36 14.44 14.63
N PRO A 204 8.03 15.25 13.61
CA PRO A 204 8.15 16.70 13.66
C PRO A 204 7.02 17.31 14.52
N ALA A 205 7.27 18.45 15.12
CA ALA A 205 6.25 19.21 15.84
C ALA A 205 5.04 19.51 14.92
N GLY A 206 3.82 19.32 15.45
CA GLY A 206 2.58 19.44 14.66
C GLY A 206 2.33 18.30 13.68
N GLY A 207 3.23 17.31 13.59
CA GLY A 207 3.07 16.12 12.76
C GLY A 207 2.12 15.08 13.36
N ARG A 208 2.09 13.88 12.77
CA ARG A 208 1.16 12.80 13.11
C ARG A 208 1.52 12.13 14.45
N THR A 209 2.37 11.13 14.44
CA THR A 209 2.90 10.38 15.60
C THR A 209 4.40 10.65 15.77
N GLY A 210 5.06 10.03 16.72
CA GLY A 210 6.48 10.11 16.96
C GLY A 210 6.89 11.08 18.09
N ALA A 211 7.95 10.78 18.81
CA ALA A 211 8.53 11.64 19.84
C ALA A 211 9.10 12.93 19.23
N ARG A 212 8.85 14.10 19.88
CA ARG A 212 9.06 15.44 19.28
C ARG A 212 10.33 16.13 19.70
N ASP A 213 10.75 15.91 20.94
CA ASP A 213 11.84 16.60 21.57
C ASP A 213 12.74 15.63 22.34
N GLU A 214 13.90 16.13 22.77
CA GLU A 214 14.91 15.30 23.42
C GLU A 214 14.44 14.67 24.72
N THR A 215 13.58 15.36 25.47
CA THR A 215 13.00 14.85 26.72
C THR A 215 12.10 13.64 26.45
N ALA A 216 11.17 13.77 25.51
CA ALA A 216 10.26 12.69 25.12
C ALA A 216 11.03 11.51 24.50
N ILE A 217 11.99 11.79 23.62
CA ILE A 217 12.84 10.79 22.98
C ILE A 217 13.62 9.98 24.01
N THR A 218 14.32 10.67 24.92
CA THR A 218 15.13 10.03 25.96
C THR A 218 14.27 9.24 26.94
N ALA A 219 13.11 9.79 27.34
CA ALA A 219 12.17 9.10 28.22
C ALA A 219 11.63 7.83 27.58
N THR A 220 11.31 7.88 26.28
CA THR A 220 10.83 6.70 25.53
C THR A 220 11.92 5.65 25.38
N ALA A 221 13.15 6.06 25.02
CA ALA A 221 14.28 5.14 24.90
C ALA A 221 14.58 4.43 26.23
N ARG A 222 14.53 5.16 27.37
CA ARG A 222 14.68 4.58 28.71
C ARG A 222 13.57 3.60 29.03
N ALA A 223 12.30 3.96 28.77
CA ALA A 223 11.19 3.07 29.02
C ALA A 223 11.29 1.76 28.24
N ILE A 224 11.86 1.79 27.03
CA ILE A 224 12.12 0.59 26.24
C ILE A 224 13.33 -0.19 26.82
N ALA A 225 14.41 0.50 27.22
CA ALA A 225 15.61 -0.12 27.79
C ALA A 225 15.33 -0.79 29.15
N ASP A 226 14.42 -0.22 29.93
CA ASP A 226 14.01 -0.76 31.23
C ASP A 226 13.00 -1.92 31.12
N ALA A 227 12.50 -2.21 29.89
CA ALA A 227 11.56 -3.28 29.64
C ALA A 227 12.25 -4.63 29.43
N ASP A 228 11.71 -5.71 30.02
CA ASP A 228 12.28 -7.06 29.90
C ASP A 228 12.04 -7.67 28.52
N HIS A 229 10.90 -7.30 27.86
CA HIS A 229 10.43 -7.96 26.64
C HIS A 229 10.48 -7.06 25.38
N LEU A 230 10.99 -5.82 25.49
CA LEU A 230 11.21 -4.94 24.35
C LEU A 230 12.70 -4.86 24.00
N ARG A 231 12.98 -4.73 22.72
CA ARG A 231 14.35 -4.50 22.21
C ARG A 231 14.35 -3.33 21.24
N LEU A 232 15.00 -2.22 21.64
CA LEU A 232 15.17 -1.06 20.77
C LEU A 232 16.25 -1.38 19.73
N VAL A 233 15.82 -1.62 18.49
CA VAL A 233 16.73 -2.00 17.39
C VAL A 233 17.06 -0.84 16.45
N GLY A 234 16.45 0.33 16.64
CA GLY A 234 16.71 1.50 15.81
C GLY A 234 15.63 2.57 15.91
N VAL A 235 15.59 3.43 14.91
CA VAL A 235 14.61 4.52 14.82
C VAL A 235 13.81 4.45 13.54
N THR A 236 12.65 5.10 13.55
CA THR A 236 11.78 5.23 12.38
C THR A 236 11.23 6.65 12.30
N THR A 237 10.91 7.11 11.09
CA THR A 237 10.26 8.39 10.86
C THR A 237 9.48 8.39 9.55
N TYR A 238 8.63 9.38 9.34
CA TYR A 238 8.00 9.63 8.06
C TYR A 238 8.14 11.10 7.67
N GLU A 239 9.03 11.39 6.77
CA GLU A 239 9.38 12.72 6.29
C GLU A 239 8.25 13.41 5.51
N GLY A 240 7.35 12.63 4.91
CA GLY A 240 6.24 13.16 4.11
C GLY A 240 5.18 13.96 4.87
N VAL A 241 5.33 14.11 6.20
CA VAL A 241 4.50 15.03 7.01
C VAL A 241 5.11 16.42 7.13
N VAL A 242 6.36 16.61 6.71
CA VAL A 242 7.11 17.89 6.79
C VAL A 242 6.76 18.80 5.61
N ALA A 243 6.54 18.21 4.44
CA ALA A 243 6.19 18.93 3.22
C ALA A 243 5.33 18.07 2.29
N HIS A 244 4.65 18.72 1.32
CA HIS A 244 3.72 18.05 0.41
C HIS A 244 4.04 18.25 -1.07
N ASP A 245 5.14 18.96 -1.38
CA ASP A 245 5.64 19.25 -2.72
C ASP A 245 7.17 19.10 -2.75
N ARG A 246 7.80 19.27 -3.91
CA ARG A 246 9.26 19.19 -4.08
C ARG A 246 9.88 20.56 -4.40
N GLU A 247 9.25 21.65 -4.02
CA GLU A 247 9.83 22.99 -4.13
C GLU A 247 11.12 23.10 -3.31
N PRO A 248 12.09 23.93 -3.69
CA PRO A 248 13.39 24.05 -3.03
C PRO A 248 13.28 24.24 -1.50
N ASP A 249 12.36 25.08 -1.04
CA ASP A 249 12.16 25.32 0.41
C ASP A 249 11.59 24.10 1.13
N SER A 250 10.72 23.34 0.46
CA SER A 250 10.18 22.10 0.98
C SER A 250 11.26 21.02 1.09
N LEU A 251 12.11 20.90 0.07
CA LEU A 251 13.23 19.96 0.09
C LEU A 251 14.24 20.35 1.19
N ALA A 252 14.54 21.64 1.37
CA ALA A 252 15.42 22.10 2.44
C ALA A 252 14.89 21.77 3.84
N ARG A 253 13.56 21.89 4.06
CA ARG A 253 12.91 21.46 5.32
C ARG A 253 12.99 19.96 5.53
N ILE A 254 12.77 19.16 4.49
CA ILE A 254 12.93 17.70 4.53
C ILE A 254 14.37 17.34 4.92
N ASP A 255 15.36 17.95 4.29
CA ASP A 255 16.78 17.70 4.56
C ASP A 255 17.14 18.02 6.00
N GLY A 256 16.77 19.20 6.49
CA GLY A 256 17.02 19.60 7.87
C GLY A 256 16.34 18.66 8.89
N TYR A 257 15.15 18.17 8.57
CA TYR A 257 14.48 17.17 9.39
C TYR A 257 15.20 15.82 9.40
N LEU A 258 15.66 15.34 8.25
CA LEU A 258 16.41 14.09 8.16
C LEU A 258 17.80 14.19 8.85
N ASP A 259 18.47 15.34 8.78
CA ASP A 259 19.70 15.60 9.51
C ASP A 259 19.46 15.57 11.03
N TRP A 260 18.34 16.14 11.51
CA TRP A 260 17.93 16.02 12.92
C TRP A 260 17.66 14.57 13.34
N VAL A 261 16.98 13.78 12.49
CA VAL A 261 16.76 12.33 12.73
C VAL A 261 18.09 11.61 12.88
N LYS A 262 19.06 11.88 11.98
CA LYS A 262 20.40 11.28 12.03
C LYS A 262 21.14 11.64 13.30
N ALA A 263 21.21 12.93 13.65
CA ALA A 263 21.88 13.41 14.85
C ALA A 263 21.25 12.81 16.12
N THR A 264 19.93 12.70 16.18
CA THR A 264 19.21 12.09 17.29
C THR A 264 19.51 10.60 17.41
N THR A 265 19.55 9.88 16.29
CA THR A 265 19.91 8.46 16.27
C THR A 265 21.33 8.23 16.80
N LEU A 266 22.28 9.06 16.39
CA LEU A 266 23.67 8.98 16.89
C LEU A 266 23.74 9.22 18.39
N ARG A 267 23.04 10.23 18.94
CA ARG A 267 22.99 10.45 20.39
C ARG A 267 22.40 9.27 21.15
N LEU A 268 21.38 8.62 20.61
CA LEU A 268 20.81 7.41 21.21
C LEU A 268 21.80 6.24 21.18
N ALA A 269 22.58 6.11 20.11
CA ALA A 269 23.65 5.10 20.00
C ALA A 269 24.79 5.35 21.01
N GLU A 270 25.27 6.58 21.10
CA GLU A 270 26.27 7.02 22.10
C GLU A 270 25.78 6.83 23.54
N GLY A 271 24.47 7.01 23.77
CA GLY A 271 23.81 6.76 25.05
C GLY A 271 23.61 5.30 25.40
N GLY A 272 23.96 4.36 24.51
CA GLY A 272 23.85 2.92 24.72
C GLY A 272 22.41 2.40 24.77
N PHE A 273 21.46 3.09 24.12
CA PHE A 273 20.04 2.71 24.17
C PHE A 273 19.66 1.56 23.22
N PHE A 274 20.48 1.27 22.21
CA PHE A 274 20.18 0.20 21.29
C PHE A 274 20.63 -1.17 21.82
N ASP A 275 19.83 -2.20 21.55
CA ASP A 275 20.08 -3.57 21.97
C ASP A 275 21.29 -4.14 21.23
N GLY A 276 22.49 -3.90 21.65
CA GLY A 276 23.76 -4.51 21.24
C GLY A 276 23.86 -5.17 19.86
N SER A 277 22.86 -4.99 19.00
CA SER A 277 22.85 -5.52 17.65
C SER A 277 23.97 -4.87 16.83
N GLU A 278 24.69 -5.65 16.03
CA GLU A 278 25.81 -5.17 15.21
C GLU A 278 25.38 -4.08 14.21
N ARG A 279 24.09 -3.94 13.95
CA ARG A 279 23.54 -3.00 12.94
C ARG A 279 22.31 -2.29 13.46
N LEU A 280 22.35 -0.96 13.41
CA LEU A 280 21.20 -0.11 13.73
C LEU A 280 20.20 -0.08 12.57
N ILE A 281 18.93 -0.12 12.87
CA ILE A 281 17.88 0.04 11.86
C ILE A 281 17.45 1.51 11.83
N VAL A 282 17.48 2.10 10.64
CA VAL A 282 16.83 3.39 10.37
C VAL A 282 15.77 3.17 9.31
N SER A 283 14.53 3.54 9.60
CA SER A 283 13.44 3.35 8.64
C SER A 283 12.75 4.66 8.32
N ALA A 284 12.74 5.01 7.02
CA ALA A 284 12.13 6.23 6.47
C ALA A 284 11.83 6.03 4.97
N GLY A 285 11.36 7.06 4.28
CA GLY A 285 11.30 7.08 2.82
C GLY A 285 9.97 6.64 2.23
N GLY A 286 9.07 7.60 2.01
CA GLY A 286 7.98 7.46 1.06
C GLY A 286 8.45 7.68 -0.38
N THR A 287 7.62 7.35 -1.37
CA THR A 287 7.98 7.46 -2.80
C THR A 287 8.42 8.87 -3.20
N ARG A 288 7.83 9.91 -2.59
CA ARG A 288 8.08 11.32 -2.95
C ARG A 288 9.49 11.82 -2.61
N TYR A 289 10.04 11.39 -1.46
CA TYR A 289 11.32 11.91 -0.93
C TYR A 289 12.36 10.82 -0.71
N VAL A 290 12.20 9.66 -1.32
CA VAL A 290 13.12 8.52 -1.10
C VAL A 290 14.57 8.86 -1.46
N ASP A 291 14.78 9.72 -2.46
CA ASP A 291 16.09 10.24 -2.84
C ASP A 291 16.71 11.07 -1.72
N ARG A 292 15.95 11.99 -1.11
CA ARG A 292 16.41 12.82 0.02
C ARG A 292 16.75 11.96 1.23
N VAL A 293 15.90 10.96 1.52
CA VAL A 293 16.15 10.00 2.59
C VAL A 293 17.47 9.26 2.36
N ILE A 294 17.75 8.81 1.16
CA ILE A 294 18.99 8.13 0.83
C ILE A 294 20.18 9.09 0.93
N GLU A 295 20.09 10.30 0.38
CA GLU A 295 21.18 11.27 0.48
C GLU A 295 21.58 11.58 1.93
N ARG A 296 20.61 11.65 2.85
CA ARG A 296 20.86 12.04 4.24
C ARG A 296 21.12 10.85 5.18
N LEU A 297 20.48 9.69 4.92
CA LEU A 297 20.45 8.56 5.86
C LEU A 297 21.12 7.29 5.31
N ALA A 298 21.70 7.30 4.10
CA ALA A 298 22.34 6.11 3.55
C ALA A 298 23.46 5.57 4.45
N PRO A 299 23.75 4.25 4.41
CA PRO A 299 24.88 3.66 5.11
C PRO A 299 26.20 4.36 4.78
N GLY A 300 27.10 4.49 5.75
CA GLY A 300 28.46 4.95 5.55
C GLY A 300 28.89 6.22 6.30
N ALA A 301 27.98 7.05 6.81
CA ALA A 301 28.30 8.28 7.53
C ALA A 301 27.63 8.32 8.92
N TRP A 302 27.82 7.25 9.74
CA TRP A 302 27.14 7.05 11.01
C TRP A 302 28.10 6.89 12.20
N GLY A 303 29.21 7.66 12.24
CA GLY A 303 30.10 7.70 13.39
C GLY A 303 30.73 6.35 13.77
N GLY A 304 30.92 5.46 12.81
CA GLY A 304 31.42 4.09 13.06
C GLY A 304 30.35 3.04 13.27
N HIS A 305 29.09 3.42 13.39
CA HIS A 305 27.98 2.46 13.49
C HIS A 305 27.60 1.90 12.11
N SER A 306 27.36 0.60 12.06
CA SER A 306 26.75 -0.04 10.89
C SER A 306 25.25 0.20 10.89
N VAL A 307 24.69 0.68 9.77
CA VAL A 307 23.26 1.01 9.66
C VAL A 307 22.62 0.26 8.50
N ASP A 308 21.43 -0.28 8.73
CA ASP A 308 20.51 -0.74 7.72
C ASP A 308 19.42 0.30 7.51
N LEU A 309 19.44 0.98 6.36
CA LEU A 309 18.38 1.90 5.97
C LEU A 309 17.27 1.12 5.28
N ILE A 310 16.05 1.14 5.86
CA ILE A 310 14.85 0.50 5.30
C ILE A 310 13.96 1.60 4.70
N VAL A 311 13.82 1.62 3.38
CA VAL A 311 12.91 2.52 2.67
C VAL A 311 11.54 1.87 2.48
N ARG A 312 10.47 2.66 2.69
CA ARG A 312 9.08 2.17 2.79
C ARG A 312 8.17 2.67 1.69
N ALA A 313 8.73 3.06 0.56
CA ALA A 313 7.95 3.52 -0.59
C ALA A 313 6.86 2.48 -0.94
N GLY A 314 5.60 2.92 -1.07
CA GLY A 314 4.46 2.07 -1.40
C GLY A 314 3.82 2.46 -2.72
N CYS A 315 3.54 3.75 -2.93
CA CYS A 315 2.84 4.23 -4.12
C CYS A 315 3.63 4.10 -5.42
N TYR A 316 4.92 3.79 -5.35
CA TYR A 316 5.73 3.56 -6.55
C TYR A 316 5.17 2.46 -7.46
N ILE A 317 4.62 1.38 -6.86
CA ILE A 317 4.12 0.23 -7.62
C ILE A 317 2.94 0.63 -8.51
N THR A 318 2.06 1.48 -8.01
CA THR A 318 0.87 1.91 -8.74
C THR A 318 1.13 3.12 -9.60
N TYR A 319 1.99 4.02 -9.15
CA TYR A 319 2.27 5.31 -9.78
C TYR A 319 1.04 5.82 -10.54
N GLY A 320 0.65 7.04 -10.49
CA GLY A 320 -0.62 7.43 -11.07
C GLY A 320 -0.44 8.37 -12.27
N HIS A 321 -1.53 8.86 -12.81
CA HIS A 321 -1.57 9.83 -13.88
C HIS A 321 -1.71 11.25 -13.33
N GLY A 322 -1.15 12.24 -14.04
CA GLY A 322 -1.35 13.66 -13.73
C GLY A 322 -0.30 14.33 -12.85
N ALA A 323 -0.46 15.62 -12.61
CA ALA A 323 0.55 16.52 -12.07
C ALA A 323 1.00 16.20 -10.62
N GLY A 324 0.15 15.64 -9.78
CA GLY A 324 0.50 15.33 -8.37
C GLY A 324 1.50 14.21 -8.18
N LEU A 325 1.89 13.53 -9.25
CA LEU A 325 2.83 12.42 -9.24
C LEU A 325 4.18 12.75 -9.87
N ASN A 326 4.27 13.87 -10.55
CA ASN A 326 5.52 14.45 -11.02
C ASN A 326 6.43 14.87 -9.85
N ASP A 327 5.88 14.86 -8.65
CA ASP A 327 6.51 15.14 -7.36
C ASP A 327 7.30 13.95 -6.81
N THR A 328 8.03 13.23 -7.66
CA THR A 328 8.90 12.11 -7.25
C THR A 328 10.22 12.15 -8.04
N PRO A 329 11.31 11.57 -7.54
CA PRO A 329 12.57 11.48 -8.26
C PRO A 329 12.52 10.55 -9.48
N PHE A 330 11.39 9.92 -9.76
CA PHE A 330 11.18 8.93 -10.84
C PHE A 330 10.25 9.45 -11.93
N PHE A 331 10.04 10.77 -12.01
CA PHE A 331 9.11 11.36 -12.98
C PHE A 331 9.63 11.27 -14.42
N ASP A 332 10.90 11.52 -14.63
CA ASP A 332 11.57 11.45 -15.90
C ASP A 332 12.55 10.26 -15.98
N ALA A 333 13.07 9.99 -17.18
CA ALA A 333 14.05 8.93 -17.42
C ALA A 333 15.45 9.32 -16.89
N GLY A 334 15.49 9.89 -15.68
CA GLY A 334 16.72 10.22 -14.99
C GLY A 334 17.54 9.00 -14.55
N PRO A 335 18.59 9.21 -13.75
CA PRO A 335 19.53 8.15 -13.36
C PRO A 335 18.89 7.01 -12.56
N PHE A 336 17.67 7.20 -12.08
CA PHE A 336 16.93 6.22 -11.26
C PHE A 336 15.92 5.41 -12.07
N GLY A 337 15.70 5.75 -13.34
CA GLY A 337 14.64 5.19 -14.17
C GLY A 337 13.32 5.93 -13.97
N GLN A 338 12.35 5.61 -14.82
CA GLN A 338 11.03 6.24 -14.83
C GLN A 338 9.96 5.25 -14.38
N LEU A 339 9.11 5.67 -13.44
CA LEU A 339 7.90 4.93 -13.08
C LEU A 339 6.79 5.19 -14.10
N THR A 340 5.97 4.19 -14.33
CA THR A 340 4.87 4.23 -15.30
C THR A 340 3.53 4.09 -14.57
N PRO A 341 2.52 4.92 -14.86
CA PRO A 341 1.19 4.75 -14.30
C PRO A 341 0.61 3.36 -14.58
N LEU A 342 0.10 2.72 -13.53
CA LEU A 342 -0.29 1.31 -13.54
C LEU A 342 -1.75 1.08 -13.86
N LEU A 343 -2.64 1.95 -13.32
CA LEU A 343 -4.07 1.72 -13.25
C LEU A 343 -4.80 2.45 -14.36
N GLU A 344 -5.67 1.73 -15.06
CA GLU A 344 -6.64 2.33 -15.96
C GLU A 344 -8.05 1.90 -15.58
N LEU A 345 -9.00 2.84 -15.64
CA LEU A 345 -10.41 2.60 -15.37
C LEU A 345 -11.20 2.79 -16.65
N TRP A 346 -11.88 1.73 -17.10
CA TRP A 346 -12.64 1.73 -18.34
C TRP A 346 -14.14 1.74 -18.07
N ALA A 347 -14.88 2.59 -18.82
CA ALA A 347 -16.32 2.71 -18.70
C ALA A 347 -16.98 3.07 -20.04
N GLU A 348 -18.26 2.79 -20.17
CA GLU A 348 -19.04 3.09 -21.37
C GLU A 348 -19.71 4.46 -21.29
N VAL A 349 -19.83 5.12 -22.43
CA VAL A 349 -20.66 6.30 -22.62
C VAL A 349 -22.13 5.84 -22.66
N LEU A 350 -22.87 6.23 -21.62
CA LEU A 350 -24.27 5.83 -21.45
C LEU A 350 -25.24 6.77 -22.21
N SER A 351 -24.89 8.06 -22.28
CA SER A 351 -25.74 9.08 -22.88
C SER A 351 -24.93 10.23 -23.43
N VAL A 352 -25.44 10.89 -24.47
CA VAL A 352 -24.99 12.18 -24.98
C VAL A 352 -26.22 13.09 -25.03
N PRO A 353 -26.63 13.66 -23.87
CA PRO A 353 -27.91 14.34 -23.76
C PRO A 353 -27.96 15.69 -24.49
N GLU A 354 -26.79 16.30 -24.69
CA GLU A 354 -26.65 17.58 -25.37
C GLU A 354 -25.29 17.72 -26.08
N PRO A 355 -25.16 18.60 -27.07
CA PRO A 355 -23.88 18.79 -27.77
C PRO A 355 -22.76 19.19 -26.80
N GLY A 356 -21.67 18.42 -26.79
CA GLY A 356 -20.51 18.71 -25.97
C GLY A 356 -20.51 18.08 -24.58
N LEU A 357 -21.58 17.35 -24.21
CA LEU A 357 -21.66 16.62 -22.94
C LEU A 357 -21.97 15.13 -23.18
N ALA A 358 -21.15 14.28 -22.61
CA ALA A 358 -21.43 12.84 -22.51
C ALA A 358 -21.48 12.40 -21.04
N ILE A 359 -22.35 11.45 -20.75
CA ILE A 359 -22.45 10.81 -19.43
C ILE A 359 -21.82 9.42 -19.52
N VAL A 360 -20.82 9.19 -18.70
CA VAL A 360 -20.07 7.92 -18.66
C VAL A 360 -20.42 7.15 -17.41
N GLY A 361 -20.57 5.82 -17.53
CA GLY A 361 -21.00 4.90 -16.46
C GLY A 361 -19.91 4.63 -15.42
N VAL A 362 -19.34 5.67 -14.83
CA VAL A 362 -18.31 5.61 -13.78
C VAL A 362 -18.48 6.80 -12.83
N GLY A 363 -18.20 6.63 -11.54
CA GLY A 363 -18.35 7.73 -10.60
C GLY A 363 -17.58 7.49 -9.28
N LYS A 364 -17.93 8.26 -8.25
CA LYS A 364 -17.27 8.25 -6.93
C LYS A 364 -17.23 6.85 -6.29
N ARG A 365 -18.20 5.98 -6.58
CA ARG A 365 -18.24 4.59 -6.09
C ARG A 365 -17.12 3.72 -6.67
N ASN A 366 -16.64 4.06 -7.85
CA ASN A 366 -15.61 3.30 -8.56
C ASN A 366 -14.20 3.78 -8.25
N VAL A 367 -14.02 5.07 -7.96
CA VAL A 367 -12.69 5.70 -7.79
C VAL A 367 -12.39 6.13 -6.35
N GLY A 368 -13.41 6.34 -5.52
CA GLY A 368 -13.25 6.93 -4.19
C GLY A 368 -12.95 8.44 -4.23
N GLU A 369 -13.20 9.12 -3.14
CA GLU A 369 -13.00 10.58 -3.05
C GLU A 369 -11.52 10.99 -3.10
N ARG A 370 -10.62 10.09 -2.66
CA ARG A 370 -9.17 10.32 -2.62
C ARG A 370 -8.45 10.06 -3.94
N ALA A 371 -9.13 9.46 -4.92
CA ALA A 371 -8.49 9.11 -6.19
C ALA A 371 -8.09 10.34 -7.02
N GLY A 372 -8.50 11.53 -6.61
CA GLY A 372 -8.33 12.74 -7.40
C GLY A 372 -9.23 12.74 -8.65
N ALA A 373 -8.95 13.60 -9.61
CA ALA A 373 -9.63 13.60 -10.88
C ALA A 373 -9.28 12.35 -11.70
N ILE A 374 -10.28 11.75 -12.33
CA ILE A 374 -10.05 10.78 -13.41
C ILE A 374 -9.73 11.55 -14.69
N ILE A 375 -8.74 11.08 -15.42
CA ILE A 375 -8.19 11.78 -16.60
C ILE A 375 -8.50 10.92 -17.83
N PRO A 376 -9.28 11.42 -18.82
CA PRO A 376 -9.49 10.68 -20.06
C PRO A 376 -8.15 10.44 -20.77
N LEU A 377 -7.80 9.18 -21.02
CA LEU A 377 -6.57 8.76 -21.70
C LEU A 377 -6.86 8.21 -23.09
N TRP A 378 -7.94 7.44 -23.19
CA TRP A 378 -8.26 6.65 -24.36
C TRP A 378 -9.74 6.76 -24.72
N VAL A 379 -10.01 6.72 -26.01
CA VAL A 379 -11.34 6.53 -26.57
C VAL A 379 -11.31 5.26 -27.41
N LEU A 380 -12.18 4.31 -27.12
CA LEU A 380 -12.44 3.14 -27.96
C LEU A 380 -13.81 3.32 -28.60
N PRO A 381 -13.89 3.72 -29.88
CA PRO A 381 -15.15 3.91 -30.56
C PRO A 381 -15.95 2.62 -30.65
N ARG A 382 -17.27 2.70 -30.48
CA ARG A 382 -18.16 1.58 -30.75
C ARG A 382 -18.14 1.26 -32.26
N GLY A 383 -17.42 0.20 -32.63
CA GLY A 383 -17.29 -0.22 -34.03
C GLY A 383 -18.64 -0.66 -34.62
N LYS A 384 -18.84 -0.36 -35.89
CA LYS A 384 -19.96 -0.89 -36.68
C LYS A 384 -19.65 -2.30 -37.22
N ASP A 385 -18.39 -2.67 -37.26
CA ASP A 385 -17.90 -3.92 -37.84
C ASP A 385 -17.13 -4.73 -36.77
N PRO A 386 -17.56 -5.97 -36.46
CA PRO A 386 -16.83 -6.85 -35.54
C PRO A 386 -15.40 -7.18 -36.00
N ASP A 387 -15.14 -7.13 -37.30
CA ASP A 387 -13.86 -7.49 -37.91
C ASP A 387 -12.91 -6.28 -38.10
N SER A 388 -13.29 -5.07 -37.68
CA SER A 388 -12.40 -3.92 -37.75
C SER A 388 -11.37 -3.99 -36.60
N ASP A 389 -10.08 -3.74 -36.93
CA ASP A 389 -9.02 -3.56 -35.93
C ASP A 389 -9.40 -2.45 -34.95
N ARG A 390 -9.91 -2.86 -33.78
CA ARG A 390 -10.30 -1.96 -32.71
C ARG A 390 -9.11 -1.70 -31.81
N ALA A 391 -8.51 -0.55 -31.93
CA ALA A 391 -7.51 -0.08 -31.00
C ALA A 391 -8.01 1.19 -30.28
N PRO A 392 -7.71 1.35 -28.98
CA PRO A 392 -7.96 2.61 -28.31
C PRO A 392 -7.18 3.74 -28.97
N VAL A 393 -7.84 4.87 -29.20
CA VAL A 393 -7.21 6.10 -29.71
C VAL A 393 -6.94 7.01 -28.52
N ALA A 394 -5.78 7.67 -28.51
CA ALA A 394 -5.47 8.63 -27.45
C ALA A 394 -6.54 9.72 -27.35
N ALA A 395 -6.99 9.98 -26.14
CA ALA A 395 -7.94 11.05 -25.88
C ALA A 395 -7.32 12.42 -26.24
N SER A 396 -8.10 13.27 -26.86
CA SER A 396 -7.63 14.65 -27.09
C SER A 396 -7.73 15.48 -25.81
N ASP A 397 -6.93 16.53 -25.69
CA ASP A 397 -6.97 17.50 -24.59
C ASP A 397 -8.34 18.21 -24.44
N ALA A 398 -9.20 18.07 -25.42
CA ALA A 398 -10.56 18.59 -25.40
C ALA A 398 -11.54 17.70 -24.60
N LEU A 399 -11.12 16.48 -24.19
CA LEU A 399 -11.91 15.62 -23.31
C LEU A 399 -11.55 15.94 -21.86
N THR A 400 -12.51 16.42 -21.10
CA THR A 400 -12.29 16.75 -19.68
C THR A 400 -13.47 16.28 -18.82
N ILE A 401 -13.18 15.89 -17.57
CA ILE A 401 -14.23 15.59 -16.59
C ILE A 401 -14.62 16.87 -15.89
N SER A 402 -15.88 17.27 -16.04
CA SER A 402 -16.46 18.46 -15.39
C SER A 402 -17.14 18.15 -14.06
N GLY A 403 -17.48 16.89 -13.78
CA GLY A 403 -18.10 16.47 -12.53
C GLY A 403 -18.21 14.97 -12.37
N LEU A 404 -18.40 14.53 -11.13
CA LEU A 404 -18.62 13.14 -10.76
C LEU A 404 -19.79 13.02 -9.78
N ASP A 405 -20.76 12.20 -10.10
CA ASP A 405 -21.74 11.69 -9.18
C ASP A 405 -21.35 10.28 -8.66
N ASP A 406 -22.24 9.60 -7.95
CA ASP A 406 -21.98 8.27 -7.42
C ASP A 406 -21.59 7.25 -8.50
N GLN A 407 -22.32 7.25 -9.64
CA GLN A 407 -22.19 6.28 -10.73
C GLN A 407 -22.08 6.94 -12.11
N HIS A 408 -21.92 8.25 -12.20
CA HIS A 408 -21.85 8.99 -13.45
C HIS A 408 -20.69 9.97 -13.45
N ALA A 409 -19.97 10.02 -14.57
CA ALA A 409 -19.00 11.08 -14.87
C ALA A 409 -19.53 11.96 -15.99
N TYR A 410 -19.36 13.25 -15.83
CA TYR A 410 -19.72 14.28 -16.82
C TYR A 410 -18.48 14.56 -17.68
N LEU A 411 -18.50 14.06 -18.92
CA LEU A 411 -17.42 14.20 -19.87
C LEU A 411 -17.73 15.32 -20.86
N ALA A 412 -16.99 16.41 -20.74
CA ALA A 412 -17.03 17.49 -21.75
C ALA A 412 -16.23 17.08 -22.98
N HIS A 413 -16.76 17.33 -24.17
CA HIS A 413 -16.13 16.96 -25.44
C HIS A 413 -16.52 17.92 -26.57
N ARG A 414 -15.83 17.89 -27.71
CA ARG A 414 -16.25 18.60 -28.90
C ARG A 414 -17.52 17.94 -29.49
N PRO A 415 -18.51 18.71 -29.98
CA PRO A 415 -19.73 18.15 -30.58
C PRO A 415 -19.38 17.11 -31.67
N GLY A 416 -20.04 15.97 -31.63
CA GLY A 416 -19.85 14.88 -32.58
C GLY A 416 -18.63 13.99 -32.34
N GLY A 417 -17.78 14.31 -31.34
CA GLY A 417 -16.54 13.56 -31.04
C GLY A 417 -16.77 12.27 -30.24
N ILE A 418 -17.87 12.16 -29.50
CA ILE A 418 -18.21 11.02 -28.62
C ILE A 418 -19.63 10.54 -28.91
N ARG A 419 -19.88 9.22 -28.83
CA ARG A 419 -21.16 8.60 -29.11
C ARG A 419 -21.53 7.63 -27.98
N VAL A 420 -22.82 7.39 -27.83
CA VAL A 420 -23.35 6.35 -26.93
C VAL A 420 -22.78 4.98 -27.31
N GLY A 421 -22.26 4.29 -26.31
CA GLY A 421 -21.59 2.98 -26.45
C GLY A 421 -20.09 3.07 -26.78
N ASP A 422 -19.51 4.25 -26.99
CA ASP A 422 -18.05 4.40 -26.96
C ASP A 422 -17.53 4.06 -25.56
N ARG A 423 -16.30 3.58 -25.45
CA ARG A 423 -15.64 3.31 -24.18
C ARG A 423 -14.54 4.30 -23.95
N ILE A 424 -14.46 4.76 -22.72
CA ILE A 424 -13.43 5.71 -22.30
C ILE A 424 -12.51 5.03 -21.28
N GLY A 425 -11.22 5.05 -21.56
CA GLY A 425 -10.17 4.65 -20.62
C GLY A 425 -9.66 5.87 -19.84
N PHE A 426 -9.72 5.81 -18.53
CA PHE A 426 -9.30 6.87 -17.63
C PHE A 426 -8.03 6.51 -16.88
N GLY A 427 -7.11 7.44 -16.75
CA GLY A 427 -6.04 7.41 -15.78
C GLY A 427 -6.51 7.88 -14.40
N LEU A 428 -5.85 7.42 -13.37
CA LEU A 428 -6.13 7.74 -11.97
C LEU A 428 -4.95 8.50 -11.37
N GLN A 429 -5.23 9.59 -10.66
CA GLN A 429 -4.17 10.36 -10.00
C GLN A 429 -3.62 9.67 -8.75
N HIS A 430 -4.43 8.86 -8.06
CA HIS A 430 -4.02 8.20 -6.82
C HIS A 430 -4.48 6.74 -6.78
N PRO A 431 -3.66 5.82 -6.24
CA PRO A 431 -3.98 4.39 -6.18
C PRO A 431 -5.14 4.01 -5.24
N ALA A 432 -5.69 4.95 -4.48
CA ALA A 432 -6.79 4.70 -3.54
C ALA A 432 -8.03 4.07 -4.20
N ALA A 433 -8.17 4.15 -5.52
CA ALA A 433 -9.23 3.45 -6.23
C ALA A 433 -9.20 1.93 -6.01
N LEU A 434 -8.04 1.33 -5.75
CA LEU A 434 -7.92 -0.11 -5.48
C LEU A 434 -8.77 -0.58 -4.31
N ASP A 435 -9.03 0.27 -3.30
CA ASP A 435 -9.83 -0.09 -2.12
C ASP A 435 -11.33 -0.35 -2.45
N ARG A 436 -11.78 0.02 -3.65
CA ARG A 436 -13.14 -0.20 -4.16
C ARG A 436 -13.30 -1.50 -4.94
N TRP A 437 -12.20 -2.16 -5.29
CA TRP A 437 -12.18 -3.31 -6.19
C TRP A 437 -11.63 -4.54 -5.48
N ARG A 438 -12.47 -5.56 -5.31
CA ARG A 438 -12.07 -6.83 -4.66
C ARG A 438 -11.18 -7.68 -5.54
N VAL A 439 -11.37 -7.59 -6.83
CA VAL A 439 -10.57 -8.30 -7.85
C VAL A 439 -10.25 -7.31 -8.96
N VAL A 440 -8.99 -7.28 -9.39
CA VAL A 440 -8.50 -6.39 -10.43
C VAL A 440 -7.77 -7.20 -11.48
N PRO A 441 -8.26 -7.23 -12.73
CA PRO A 441 -7.56 -7.90 -13.84
C PRO A 441 -6.21 -7.27 -14.14
N ILE A 442 -5.27 -8.11 -14.53
CA ILE A 442 -3.99 -7.70 -15.13
C ILE A 442 -4.11 -7.90 -16.64
N VAL A 443 -3.90 -6.84 -17.39
CA VAL A 443 -3.95 -6.87 -18.86
C VAL A 443 -2.57 -6.66 -19.48
N ASP A 444 -2.36 -7.27 -20.64
CA ASP A 444 -1.21 -6.97 -21.52
C ASP A 444 -1.43 -5.65 -22.28
N ASP A 445 -0.48 -5.30 -23.15
CA ASP A 445 -0.55 -4.05 -23.92
C ASP A 445 -1.63 -4.09 -25.02
N ALA A 446 -2.13 -5.27 -25.38
CA ALA A 446 -3.29 -5.46 -26.25
C ALA A 446 -4.63 -5.58 -25.47
N TYR A 447 -4.62 -5.25 -24.16
CA TYR A 447 -5.76 -5.32 -23.27
C TYR A 447 -6.39 -6.72 -23.09
N ARG A 448 -5.64 -7.79 -23.37
CA ARG A 448 -6.04 -9.15 -23.03
C ARG A 448 -5.79 -9.40 -21.55
N ILE A 449 -6.76 -9.96 -20.85
CA ILE A 449 -6.62 -10.33 -19.45
C ILE A 449 -5.68 -11.54 -19.37
N THR A 450 -4.57 -11.37 -18.72
CA THR A 450 -3.54 -12.39 -18.57
C THR A 450 -3.44 -12.95 -17.15
N ASP A 451 -4.00 -12.23 -16.17
CA ASP A 451 -4.02 -12.60 -14.76
C ASP A 451 -5.02 -11.70 -13.99
N ALA A 452 -5.17 -11.91 -12.70
CA ALA A 452 -5.91 -11.01 -11.82
C ALA A 452 -5.33 -11.04 -10.40
N VAL A 453 -5.59 -9.99 -9.63
CA VAL A 453 -5.25 -9.92 -8.21
C VAL A 453 -6.49 -9.72 -7.36
N ALA A 454 -6.47 -10.27 -6.15
CA ALA A 454 -7.48 -9.99 -5.14
C ALA A 454 -6.93 -8.97 -4.13
N THR A 455 -7.78 -8.05 -3.69
CA THR A 455 -7.44 -7.02 -2.69
C THR A 455 -8.09 -7.33 -1.35
N PHE A 456 -7.39 -7.01 -0.26
CA PHE A 456 -7.80 -7.27 1.12
C PHE A 456 -7.81 -5.99 1.94
N PHE A 457 -8.50 -4.97 1.47
CA PHE A 457 -8.74 -3.77 2.27
C PHE A 457 -9.77 -4.07 3.36
N ALA A 458 -9.51 -3.57 4.59
CA ALA A 458 -10.39 -3.71 5.76
C ALA A 458 -11.46 -2.61 5.76
#